data_e71bd31b34b88427e26be94816b2c752
#
_entry.id   e71bd31b34b88427e26be94816b2c752
#
_cell.length_a   1.000
_cell.length_b   1.000
_cell.length_c   1.000
_cell.angle_alpha   90.00
_cell.angle_beta   90.00
_cell.angle_gamma   90.00
#
_symmetry.space_group_name_H-M   'P 1'
#
loop_
_entity.id
_entity.type
_entity.pdbx_description
1 polymer ?
#
loop_
_entity_poly.entity_id
_entity_poly.type
_entity_poly.pdbx_seq_one_letter_code
_entity_poly.pdbx_strand_id
1 'polypeptide(L)'
;MKVNNLLEKGKFSPEKPVKKDILKTKNFNVVLVCFEKYQKIKPHPEPYAVFFLVLEGKGVFINSKGNFKLSENSGIYIKANEIRGIKCLEKMVVLGVQNGH
;
A
#
# COMPACT_ATOMS: atom_id res chain seq x y z
N MET A 1 25.65 -1.95 -3.78
CA MET A 1 24.33 -1.32 -3.54
C MET A 1 23.39 -1.64 -4.69
N LYS A 2 22.15 -1.95 -4.35
CA LYS A 2 21.15 -2.29 -5.36
C LYS A 2 20.20 -1.11 -5.57
N VAL A 3 19.97 -0.75 -6.83
CA VAL A 3 19.04 0.32 -7.20
C VAL A 3 17.76 -0.31 -7.77
N ASN A 4 16.61 0.18 -7.31
CA ASN A 4 15.30 -0.30 -7.76
C ASN A 4 14.53 0.82 -8.43
N ASN A 5 13.92 0.50 -9.58
CA ASN A 5 12.89 1.34 -10.16
C ASN A 5 11.55 0.73 -9.76
N LEU A 6 10.88 1.38 -8.82
CA LEU A 6 9.69 0.81 -8.18
C LEU A 6 8.52 0.61 -9.15
N LEU A 7 8.32 1.54 -10.07
CA LEU A 7 7.22 1.39 -11.04
C LEU A 7 7.44 0.21 -11.99
N GLU A 8 8.69 -0.07 -12.34
CA GLU A 8 9.02 -1.23 -13.16
C GLU A 8 8.86 -2.55 -12.41
N LYS A 9 8.91 -2.52 -11.08
CA LYS A 9 8.74 -3.71 -10.25
C LYS A 9 7.28 -4.10 -10.09
N GLY A 10 6.35 -3.20 -10.38
CA GLY A 10 4.93 -3.44 -10.20
C GLY A 10 4.39 -4.50 -11.15
N LYS A 11 3.51 -5.34 -10.63
CA LYS A 11 2.78 -6.33 -11.40
C LYS A 11 1.31 -6.25 -11.01
N PHE A 12 0.44 -6.37 -11.99
CA PHE A 12 -1.01 -6.30 -11.80
C PHE A 12 -1.65 -7.63 -12.13
N SER A 13 -2.78 -7.93 -11.49
CA SER A 13 -3.59 -9.10 -11.80
C SER A 13 -5.04 -8.65 -11.95
N PRO A 14 -5.79 -9.21 -12.91
CA PRO A 14 -7.21 -8.89 -13.02
C PRO A 14 -8.05 -9.46 -11.88
N GLU A 15 -7.49 -10.38 -11.09
CA GLU A 15 -8.26 -11.07 -10.04
C GLU A 15 -8.17 -10.41 -8.68
N LYS A 16 -7.03 -9.83 -8.33
CA LYS A 16 -6.80 -9.25 -7.00
C LYS A 16 -5.59 -8.33 -7.01
N PRO A 17 -5.44 -7.47 -5.99
CA PRO A 17 -4.22 -6.68 -5.85
C PRO A 17 -3.00 -7.58 -5.70
N VAL A 18 -1.88 -7.14 -6.25
CA VAL A 18 -0.62 -7.88 -6.17
C VAL A 18 0.32 -7.18 -5.23
N LYS A 19 0.73 -7.88 -4.17
CA LYS A 19 1.72 -7.39 -3.22
C LYS A 19 3.08 -7.99 -3.55
N LYS A 20 4.11 -7.16 -3.57
CA LYS A 20 5.48 -7.58 -3.82
C LYS A 20 6.40 -7.03 -2.74
N ASP A 21 7.21 -7.90 -2.14
CA ASP A 21 8.24 -7.46 -1.20
C ASP A 21 9.40 -6.86 -1.98
N ILE A 22 9.73 -5.60 -1.68
CA ILE A 22 10.85 -4.89 -2.31
C ILE A 22 12.10 -5.04 -1.46
N LEU A 23 11.94 -4.90 -0.14
CA LEU A 23 13.05 -4.95 0.80
C LEU A 23 12.53 -5.47 2.14
N LYS A 24 13.22 -6.43 2.71
CA LYS A 24 12.93 -6.92 4.06
C LYS A 24 14.18 -6.76 4.92
N THR A 25 14.05 -6.00 6.00
CA THR A 25 15.11 -5.83 6.96
C THR A 25 14.63 -6.21 8.35
N LYS A 26 15.54 -6.23 9.30
CA LYS A 26 15.20 -6.52 10.69
C LYS A 26 14.24 -5.47 11.27
N ASN A 27 14.38 -4.23 10.86
CA ASN A 27 13.67 -3.11 11.48
C ASN A 27 12.46 -2.64 10.68
N PHE A 28 12.45 -2.84 9.36
CA PHE A 28 11.35 -2.41 8.51
C PHE A 28 11.29 -3.22 7.23
N ASN A 29 10.12 -3.24 6.63
CA ASN A 29 9.88 -3.87 5.33
C ASN A 29 9.31 -2.84 4.37
N VAL A 30 9.70 -2.93 3.11
CA VAL A 30 9.14 -2.11 2.03
C VAL A 30 8.42 -3.02 1.07
N VAL A 31 7.14 -2.73 0.84
CA VAL A 31 6.30 -3.51 -0.06
C VAL A 31 5.70 -2.61 -1.13
N LEU A 32 5.38 -3.21 -2.25
CA LEU A 32 4.70 -2.54 -3.34
C LEU A 32 3.37 -3.28 -3.57
N VAL A 33 2.27 -2.54 -3.61
CA VAL A 33 0.96 -3.12 -3.86
C VAL A 33 0.37 -2.48 -5.10
N CYS A 34 0.02 -3.29 -6.08
CA CYS A 34 -0.52 -2.83 -7.35
C CYS A 34 -1.98 -3.24 -7.48
N PHE A 35 -2.82 -2.28 -7.83
CA PHE A 35 -4.27 -2.45 -7.91
C PHE A 35 -4.74 -2.12 -9.32
N GLU A 36 -5.54 -3.01 -9.91
CA GLU A 36 -6.37 -2.63 -11.04
C GLU A 36 -7.56 -1.83 -10.53
N LYS A 37 -8.19 -1.08 -11.41
CA LYS A 37 -9.33 -0.25 -11.05
C LYS A 37 -10.40 -1.06 -10.32
N TYR A 38 -10.89 -0.52 -9.19
CA TYR A 38 -11.92 -1.07 -8.32
C TYR A 38 -11.52 -2.29 -7.48
N GLN A 39 -10.28 -2.75 -7.58
CA GLN A 39 -9.80 -3.75 -6.63
C GLN A 39 -9.67 -3.13 -5.24
N LYS A 40 -9.77 -3.96 -4.22
CA LYS A 40 -9.76 -3.48 -2.85
C LYS A 40 -9.13 -4.46 -1.88
N ILE A 41 -8.67 -3.93 -0.76
CA ILE A 41 -8.30 -4.68 0.42
C ILE A 41 -9.31 -4.28 1.49
N LYS A 42 -10.08 -5.25 2.01
CA LYS A 42 -11.09 -4.98 3.04
C LYS A 42 -10.41 -4.47 4.31
N PRO A 43 -11.02 -3.51 5.00
CA PRO A 43 -10.46 -3.04 6.28
C PRO A 43 -10.27 -4.19 7.25
N HIS A 44 -9.07 -4.28 7.83
CA HIS A 44 -8.73 -5.29 8.83
C HIS A 44 -7.57 -4.77 9.66
N PRO A 45 -7.45 -5.18 10.94
CA PRO A 45 -6.31 -4.78 11.75
C PRO A 45 -5.09 -5.64 11.46
N GLU A 46 -3.91 -5.07 11.69
CA GLU A 46 -2.65 -5.78 11.65
C GLU A 46 -1.80 -5.33 12.83
N PRO A 47 -0.94 -6.19 13.37
CA PRO A 47 -0.16 -5.85 14.55
C PRO A 47 1.04 -4.94 14.27
N TYR A 48 1.21 -4.47 13.05
CA TYR A 48 2.32 -3.59 12.67
C TYR A 48 1.80 -2.27 12.13
N ALA A 49 2.62 -1.21 12.27
CA ALA A 49 2.34 0.08 11.67
C ALA A 49 2.77 0.08 10.21
N VAL A 50 2.15 0.94 9.41
CA VAL A 50 2.50 1.10 8.00
C VAL A 50 2.33 2.55 7.57
N PHE A 51 3.24 3.01 6.71
CA PHE A 51 3.08 4.25 5.98
C PHE A 51 2.84 3.90 4.51
N PHE A 52 1.68 4.27 3.98
CA PHE A 52 1.37 4.10 2.57
C PHE A 52 1.63 5.39 1.81
N LEU A 53 2.25 5.27 0.65
CA LEU A 53 2.49 6.38 -0.27
C LEU A 53 2.00 5.98 -1.65
N VAL A 54 1.11 6.76 -2.23
CA VAL A 54 0.62 6.51 -3.59
C VAL A 54 1.67 7.01 -4.58
N LEU A 55 2.19 6.09 -5.39
CA LEU A 55 3.17 6.43 -6.44
C LEU A 55 2.47 6.76 -7.75
N GLU A 56 1.33 6.14 -8.03
CA GLU A 56 0.59 6.30 -9.27
C GLU A 56 -0.88 6.00 -9.04
N GLY A 57 -1.77 6.75 -9.69
CA GLY A 57 -3.21 6.53 -9.58
C GLY A 57 -3.84 7.19 -8.37
N LYS A 58 -5.00 6.71 -7.97
CA LYS A 58 -5.68 7.21 -6.78
C LYS A 58 -6.60 6.16 -6.16
N GLY A 59 -6.83 6.28 -4.87
CA GLY A 59 -7.71 5.38 -4.15
C GLY A 59 -8.20 5.97 -2.85
N VAL A 60 -9.08 5.23 -2.18
CA VAL A 60 -9.57 5.59 -0.85
C VAL A 60 -8.89 4.70 0.17
N PHE A 61 -8.24 5.32 1.14
CA PHE A 61 -7.55 4.62 2.22
C PHE A 61 -8.40 4.76 3.49
N ILE A 62 -8.63 3.65 4.16
CA ILE A 62 -9.57 3.55 5.27
C ILE A 62 -8.81 3.22 6.54
N ASN A 63 -9.03 4.00 7.60
CA ASN A 63 -8.52 3.68 8.92
C ASN A 63 -9.66 3.88 9.94
N SER A 64 -9.36 3.79 11.23
CA SER A 64 -10.37 3.91 12.28
C SER A 64 -11.01 5.30 12.34
N LYS A 65 -10.40 6.30 11.73
CA LYS A 65 -10.90 7.69 11.75
C LYS A 65 -11.73 8.05 10.54
N GLY A 66 -11.76 7.20 9.51
CA GLY A 66 -12.58 7.45 8.33
C GLY A 66 -11.91 7.04 7.03
N ASN A 67 -12.40 7.63 5.96
CA ASN A 67 -11.99 7.35 4.60
C ASN A 67 -11.26 8.56 4.03
N PHE A 68 -10.09 8.33 3.43
CA PHE A 68 -9.25 9.40 2.91
C PHE A 68 -8.90 9.11 1.46
N LYS A 69 -9.25 10.03 0.57
CA LYS A 69 -8.92 9.91 -0.85
C LYS A 69 -7.49 10.40 -1.07
N LEU A 70 -6.64 9.53 -1.57
CA LEU A 70 -5.23 9.83 -1.84
C LEU A 70 -4.93 9.69 -3.32
N SER A 71 -4.08 10.57 -3.84
CA SER A 71 -3.58 10.53 -5.20
C SER A 71 -2.05 10.53 -5.18
N GLU A 72 -1.43 10.64 -6.35
CA GLU A 72 0.04 10.59 -6.46
C GLU A 72 0.73 11.52 -5.47
N ASN A 73 1.75 11.00 -4.83
CA ASN A 73 2.58 11.69 -3.84
C ASN A 73 1.88 11.98 -2.51
N SER A 74 0.69 11.42 -2.29
CA SER A 74 -0.01 11.52 -1.01
C SER A 74 0.22 10.26 -0.20
N GLY A 75 0.32 10.39 1.12
CA GLY A 75 0.54 9.26 1.99
C GLY A 75 -0.29 9.31 3.26
N ILE A 76 -0.37 8.17 3.94
CA ILE A 76 -1.10 8.03 5.19
C ILE A 76 -0.36 7.07 6.11
N TYR A 77 -0.28 7.43 7.39
CA TYR A 77 0.29 6.57 8.43
C TYR A 77 -0.83 5.87 9.19
N ILE A 78 -0.70 4.58 9.38
CA ILE A 78 -1.67 3.77 10.13
C ILE A 78 -0.91 3.04 11.24
N LYS A 79 -1.37 3.25 12.47
CA LYS A 79 -0.73 2.68 13.66
C LYS A 79 -0.90 1.17 13.73
N ALA A 80 -0.03 0.52 14.48
CA ALA A 80 -0.20 -0.89 14.82
C ALA A 80 -1.57 -1.13 15.45
N ASN A 81 -2.18 -2.25 15.14
CA ASN A 81 -3.49 -2.70 15.63
C ASN A 81 -4.69 -1.89 15.15
N GLU A 82 -4.47 -0.87 14.33
CA GLU A 82 -5.53 -0.08 13.72
C GLU A 82 -5.95 -0.70 12.39
N ILE A 83 -7.24 -0.63 12.08
CA ILE A 83 -7.73 -1.16 10.82
C ILE A 83 -7.12 -0.40 9.65
N ARG A 84 -6.94 -1.11 8.55
CA ARG A 84 -6.46 -0.54 7.30
C ARG A 84 -7.18 -1.21 6.14
N GLY A 85 -7.66 -0.40 5.22
CA GLY A 85 -8.30 -0.87 4.00
C GLY A 85 -7.96 0.08 2.87
N ILE A 86 -8.06 -0.42 1.64
CA ILE A 86 -7.76 0.36 0.44
C ILE A 86 -8.78 0.00 -0.62
N LYS A 87 -9.32 1.02 -1.30
CA LYS A 87 -10.20 0.83 -2.46
C LYS A 87 -9.61 1.62 -3.62
N CYS A 88 -9.27 0.93 -4.68
CA CYS A 88 -8.67 1.55 -5.86
C CYS A 88 -9.74 2.24 -6.71
N LEU A 89 -9.54 3.52 -7.03
CA LEU A 89 -10.43 4.27 -7.91
C LEU A 89 -9.88 4.38 -9.32
N GLU A 90 -8.56 4.52 -9.44
CA GLU A 90 -7.85 4.51 -10.72
C GLU A 90 -6.63 3.63 -10.54
N LYS A 91 -6.29 2.82 -11.53
CA LYS A 91 -5.15 1.90 -11.50
C LYS A 91 -4.01 2.49 -10.68
N MET A 92 -3.58 1.79 -9.65
CA MET A 92 -2.78 2.40 -8.59
C MET A 92 -1.58 1.55 -8.21
N VAL A 93 -0.47 2.25 -7.93
CA VAL A 93 0.73 1.65 -7.36
C VAL A 93 0.97 2.31 -6.01
N VAL A 94 1.05 1.51 -4.96
CA VAL A 94 1.21 1.98 -3.59
C VAL A 94 2.47 1.39 -2.97
N LEU A 95 3.29 2.27 -2.39
CA LEU A 95 4.43 1.86 -1.59
C LEU A 95 4.00 1.77 -0.14
N GLY A 96 4.33 0.67 0.53
CA GLY A 96 4.11 0.52 1.97
C GLY A 96 5.42 0.33 2.69
N VAL A 97 5.64 1.12 3.74
CA VAL A 97 6.77 0.94 4.65
C VAL A 97 6.22 0.48 5.98
N GLN A 98 6.61 -0.72 6.39
CA GLN A 98 6.05 -1.40 7.55
C GLN A 98 7.13 -1.67 8.59
N ASN A 99 6.72 -1.80 9.87
CA ASN A 99 7.63 -2.34 10.88
C ASN A 99 8.08 -3.74 10.45
N GLY A 100 9.28 -4.11 10.83
CA GLY A 100 9.80 -5.46 10.61
C GLY A 100 8.94 -6.49 11.36
N HIS A 101 8.56 -7.57 10.66
CA HIS A 101 7.74 -8.62 11.26
C HIS A 101 7.86 -9.92 10.50
#